data_bfcd7f8e12b5842b89e71927521377fb
#
_entry.id   bfcd7f8e12b5842b89e71927521377fb
#
_cell.length_a   1.000
_cell.length_b   1.000
_cell.length_c   1.000
_cell.angle_alpha   90.00
_cell.angle_beta   90.00
_cell.angle_gamma   90.00
#
_symmetry.space_group_name_H-M   'P 1'
#
loop_
_entity.id
_entity.type
_entity.pdbx_description
1 polymer ?
#
loop_
_entity_poly.entity_id
_entity_poly.type
_entity_poly.pdbx_seq_one_letter_code
_entity_poly.pdbx_strand_id
1 'polypeptide(L)'
;MKNKNAKLRRLKYGSVATVLTILLIAVVVVLNIICTTLTKNYSLKLDISGDSLYKLNNQTLQIINKMDKEVNFYVVSAEDDYITQFKEILRRLVNAGDNFTLEYVDPDKNPTFATSFGSQYNISTGALVMKCGQRVRVVQQSEMYQSDSTSGAVTYLLEERVAAGLLSFMQDSDQTVYFVTGHGESTDQTFRNLFANNGYTVEDIKLYSGMKFSENAKMMIIAAPAKDYSVAEVSVIENFLNNGYMYGRHLMVFTDA
;
A
#
# COMPACT_ATOMS: atom_id res chain seq x y z
N MET A 1 53.38 -48.69 -42.24
CA MET A 1 52.50 -47.55 -42.63
C MET A 1 51.28 -47.30 -41.75
N LYS A 2 51.00 -48.09 -40.70
CA LYS A 2 49.78 -47.99 -39.84
C LYS A 2 49.79 -46.85 -38.78
N ASN A 3 50.95 -46.28 -38.44
CA ASN A 3 51.07 -45.32 -37.31
C ASN A 3 50.89 -43.83 -37.68
N LYS A 4 51.03 -43.45 -38.97
CA LYS A 4 50.83 -42.05 -39.42
C LYS A 4 49.37 -41.62 -39.40
N ASN A 5 48.44 -42.50 -39.78
CA ASN A 5 47.00 -42.19 -39.84
C ASN A 5 46.37 -42.04 -38.43
N ALA A 6 46.89 -42.75 -37.42
CA ALA A 6 46.42 -42.62 -36.04
C ALA A 6 46.89 -41.31 -35.40
N LYS A 7 48.12 -40.84 -35.70
CA LYS A 7 48.60 -39.50 -35.22
C LYS A 7 47.87 -38.36 -35.90
N LEU A 8 47.56 -38.43 -37.18
CA LEU A 8 46.80 -37.43 -37.91
C LEU A 8 45.35 -37.34 -37.44
N ARG A 9 44.70 -38.49 -37.13
CA ARG A 9 43.38 -38.49 -36.51
C ARG A 9 43.38 -37.86 -35.11
N ARG A 10 44.32 -38.19 -34.23
CA ARG A 10 44.46 -37.60 -32.89
C ARG A 10 44.69 -36.09 -32.97
N LEU A 11 45.51 -35.59 -33.89
CA LEU A 11 45.73 -34.18 -34.14
C LEU A 11 44.48 -33.48 -34.64
N LYS A 12 43.72 -34.09 -35.57
CA LYS A 12 42.48 -33.53 -36.11
C LYS A 12 41.37 -33.43 -35.07
N TYR A 13 41.17 -34.47 -34.26
CA TYR A 13 40.14 -34.45 -33.21
C TYR A 13 40.59 -33.65 -32.01
N GLY A 14 41.89 -33.61 -31.69
CA GLY A 14 42.42 -32.77 -30.64
C GLY A 14 42.29 -31.27 -30.97
N SER A 15 42.63 -30.85 -32.19
CA SER A 15 42.47 -29.43 -32.61
C SER A 15 41.03 -29.00 -32.66
N VAL A 16 40.10 -29.85 -33.13
CA VAL A 16 38.67 -29.55 -33.10
C VAL A 16 38.14 -29.40 -31.68
N ALA A 17 38.55 -30.31 -30.76
CA ALA A 17 38.14 -30.21 -29.37
C ALA A 17 38.68 -28.90 -28.74
N THR A 18 39.95 -28.53 -29.00
CA THR A 18 40.54 -27.27 -28.49
C THR A 18 39.81 -26.04 -29.03
N VAL A 19 39.48 -26.01 -30.33
CA VAL A 19 38.74 -24.91 -30.93
C VAL A 19 37.33 -24.80 -30.32
N LEU A 20 36.65 -25.94 -30.10
CA LEU A 20 35.32 -25.97 -29.51
C LEU A 20 35.34 -25.46 -28.04
N THR A 21 36.37 -25.83 -27.28
CA THR A 21 36.59 -25.34 -25.91
C THR A 21 36.83 -23.85 -25.85
N ILE A 22 37.66 -23.31 -26.76
CA ILE A 22 37.93 -21.87 -26.87
C ILE A 22 36.61 -21.12 -27.25
N LEU A 23 35.85 -21.67 -28.17
CA LEU A 23 34.56 -21.07 -28.58
C LEU A 23 33.56 -21.05 -27.43
N LEU A 24 33.50 -22.14 -26.62
CA LEU A 24 32.62 -22.21 -25.45
C LEU A 24 33.01 -21.17 -24.40
N ILE A 25 34.31 -21.02 -24.14
CA ILE A 25 34.82 -19.99 -23.21
C ILE A 25 34.47 -18.58 -23.73
N ALA A 26 34.64 -18.34 -25.03
CA ALA A 26 34.28 -17.04 -25.63
C ALA A 26 32.80 -16.73 -25.48
N VAL A 27 31.90 -17.72 -25.68
CA VAL A 27 30.46 -17.57 -25.47
C VAL A 27 30.15 -17.22 -24.01
N VAL A 28 30.76 -17.91 -23.05
CA VAL A 28 30.55 -17.63 -21.61
C VAL A 28 31.02 -16.22 -21.26
N VAL A 29 32.14 -15.77 -21.80
CA VAL A 29 32.67 -14.40 -21.55
C VAL A 29 31.70 -13.36 -22.15
N VAL A 30 31.21 -13.57 -23.37
CA VAL A 30 30.25 -12.67 -24.01
C VAL A 30 28.96 -12.61 -23.24
N LEU A 31 28.40 -13.76 -22.80
CA LEU A 31 27.21 -13.79 -21.94
C LEU A 31 27.41 -13.03 -20.64
N ASN A 32 28.58 -13.18 -20.01
CA ASN A 32 28.90 -12.48 -18.79
C ASN A 32 28.98 -10.95 -19.00
N ILE A 33 29.57 -10.50 -20.11
CA ILE A 33 29.60 -9.08 -20.49
C ILE A 33 28.18 -8.55 -20.74
N ILE A 34 27.34 -9.31 -21.46
CA ILE A 34 25.96 -8.92 -21.73
C ILE A 34 25.18 -8.81 -20.42
N CYS A 35 25.26 -9.82 -19.54
CA CYS A 35 24.61 -9.78 -18.23
C CYS A 35 25.07 -8.59 -17.39
N THR A 36 26.38 -8.30 -17.37
CA THR A 36 26.95 -7.19 -16.61
C THR A 36 26.48 -5.84 -17.17
N THR A 37 26.40 -5.72 -18.48
CA THR A 37 25.94 -4.48 -19.16
C THR A 37 24.43 -4.25 -18.96
N LEU A 38 23.64 -5.31 -19.07
CA LEU A 38 22.20 -5.27 -18.79
C LEU A 38 21.92 -4.89 -17.32
N THR A 39 22.67 -5.46 -16.38
CA THR A 39 22.53 -5.16 -14.95
C THR A 39 22.90 -3.71 -14.63
N LYS A 40 23.89 -3.13 -15.32
CA LYS A 40 24.29 -1.73 -15.11
C LYS A 40 23.34 -0.71 -15.73
N ASN A 41 22.82 -0.99 -16.94
CA ASN A 41 22.01 -0.02 -17.68
C ASN A 41 20.51 -0.10 -17.42
N TYR A 42 20.00 -1.23 -16.94
CA TYR A 42 18.56 -1.47 -16.79
C TYR A 42 18.12 -1.77 -15.35
N SER A 43 18.98 -1.59 -14.34
CA SER A 43 18.66 -1.87 -12.92
C SER A 43 18.01 -3.26 -12.70
N LEU A 44 18.28 -4.23 -13.58
CA LEU A 44 17.82 -5.61 -13.45
C LEU A 44 18.67 -6.33 -12.38
N LYS A 45 18.68 -5.78 -11.18
CA LYS A 45 19.06 -6.54 -9.98
C LYS A 45 17.83 -7.38 -9.59
N LEU A 46 17.69 -8.55 -10.19
CA LEU A 46 16.92 -9.61 -9.56
C LEU A 46 17.70 -10.03 -8.31
N ASP A 47 17.44 -9.35 -7.23
CA ASP A 47 17.89 -9.76 -5.91
C ASP A 47 16.96 -10.89 -5.46
N ILE A 48 17.38 -12.12 -5.71
CA ILE A 48 16.65 -13.36 -5.35
C ILE A 48 16.86 -13.71 -3.86
N SER A 49 17.56 -12.87 -3.11
CA SER A 49 17.66 -13.03 -1.67
C SER A 49 16.27 -12.74 -1.07
N GLY A 50 15.75 -13.64 -0.23
CA GLY A 50 14.46 -13.45 0.45
C GLY A 50 14.36 -12.14 1.24
N ASP A 51 15.49 -11.48 1.48
CA ASP A 51 15.61 -10.17 2.11
C ASP A 51 15.10 -9.01 1.24
N SER A 52 15.18 -9.12 -0.09
CA SER A 52 14.75 -8.05 -0.99
C SER A 52 13.23 -8.00 -1.18
N LEU A 53 12.55 -9.13 -1.03
CA LEU A 53 11.10 -9.25 -1.19
C LEU A 53 10.30 -8.46 -0.13
N TYR A 54 10.91 -8.20 1.03
CA TYR A 54 10.27 -7.51 2.16
C TYR A 54 10.96 -6.19 2.50
N LYS A 55 11.82 -5.68 1.60
CA LYS A 55 12.49 -4.40 1.84
C LYS A 55 11.48 -3.27 1.79
N LEU A 56 11.41 -2.49 2.88
CA LEU A 56 10.54 -1.33 2.95
C LEU A 56 10.89 -0.30 1.89
N ASN A 57 9.86 0.34 1.35
CA ASN A 57 9.99 1.42 0.39
C ASN A 57 10.66 2.64 1.05
N ASN A 58 11.46 3.37 0.30
CA ASN A 58 12.12 4.58 0.79
C ASN A 58 11.12 5.65 1.27
N GLN A 59 9.94 5.73 0.67
CA GLN A 59 8.89 6.63 1.11
C GLN A 59 8.36 6.23 2.49
N THR A 60 8.11 4.95 2.72
CA THR A 60 7.69 4.41 4.03
C THR A 60 8.74 4.70 5.09
N LEU A 61 10.03 4.49 4.79
CA LEU A 61 11.12 4.81 5.71
C LEU A 61 11.19 6.31 6.04
N GLN A 62 10.93 7.20 5.07
CA GLN A 62 10.86 8.64 5.33
C GLN A 62 9.69 9.02 6.23
N ILE A 63 8.54 8.35 6.11
CA ILE A 63 7.38 8.55 6.98
C ILE A 63 7.71 8.08 8.39
N ILE A 64 8.28 6.89 8.55
CA ILE A 64 8.68 6.32 9.83
C ILE A 64 9.68 7.26 10.53
N ASN A 65 10.71 7.72 9.84
CA ASN A 65 11.73 8.62 10.40
C ASN A 65 11.19 9.98 10.85
N LYS A 66 10.05 10.41 10.30
CA LYS A 66 9.38 11.67 10.69
C LYS A 66 8.35 11.47 11.80
N MET A 67 8.02 10.22 12.12
CA MET A 67 7.02 9.91 13.15
C MET A 67 7.66 10.06 14.53
N ASP A 68 7.26 11.11 15.26
CA ASP A 68 7.70 11.42 16.63
C ASP A 68 6.77 10.88 17.71
N LYS A 69 5.60 10.33 17.31
CA LYS A 69 4.56 9.83 18.22
C LYS A 69 4.71 8.32 18.41
N GLU A 70 4.33 7.85 19.60
CA GLU A 70 4.22 6.42 19.88
C GLU A 70 3.07 5.81 19.09
N VAL A 71 3.35 4.70 18.38
CA VAL A 71 2.35 3.94 17.62
C VAL A 71 2.40 2.48 18.04
N ASN A 72 1.25 1.99 18.51
CA ASN A 72 1.08 0.61 18.90
C ASN A 72 0.35 -0.15 17.78
N PHE A 73 0.96 -1.22 17.30
CA PHE A 73 0.43 -2.12 16.30
C PHE A 73 -0.10 -3.37 16.99
N TYR A 74 -1.38 -3.69 16.78
CA TYR A 74 -2.02 -4.89 17.31
C TYR A 74 -2.52 -5.74 16.15
N VAL A 75 -2.03 -6.97 16.06
CA VAL A 75 -2.54 -7.96 15.11
C VAL A 75 -3.57 -8.81 15.83
N VAL A 76 -4.80 -8.84 15.32
CA VAL A 76 -5.90 -9.61 15.91
C VAL A 76 -5.83 -11.07 15.42
N SER A 77 -4.82 -11.79 15.88
CA SER A 77 -4.55 -13.19 15.56
C SER A 77 -3.53 -13.74 16.54
N ALA A 78 -3.53 -15.05 16.76
CA ALA A 78 -2.37 -15.71 17.33
C ALA A 78 -1.16 -15.54 16.37
N GLU A 79 0.05 -15.34 16.92
CA GLU A 79 1.24 -15.09 16.13
C GLU A 79 1.55 -16.24 15.15
N ASP A 80 1.39 -17.48 15.61
CA ASP A 80 1.68 -18.67 14.79
C ASP A 80 0.71 -18.84 13.62
N ASP A 81 -0.52 -18.36 13.76
CA ASP A 81 -1.57 -18.47 12.74
C ASP A 81 -1.55 -17.30 11.73
N TYR A 82 -0.80 -16.23 12.02
CA TYR A 82 -0.77 -15.08 11.14
C TYR A 82 0.11 -15.30 9.90
N ILE A 83 -0.25 -14.69 8.78
CA ILE A 83 0.43 -14.86 7.49
C ILE A 83 1.90 -14.44 7.62
N THR A 84 2.82 -15.37 7.29
CA THR A 84 4.28 -15.17 7.46
C THR A 84 4.80 -13.93 6.75
N GLN A 85 4.30 -13.63 5.55
CA GLN A 85 4.67 -12.44 4.78
C GLN A 85 4.32 -11.16 5.52
N PHE A 86 3.14 -11.10 6.13
CA PHE A 86 2.71 -9.94 6.92
C PHE A 86 3.51 -9.80 8.21
N LYS A 87 3.84 -10.92 8.87
CA LYS A 87 4.72 -10.89 10.06
C LYS A 87 6.05 -10.24 9.74
N GLU A 88 6.66 -10.63 8.63
CA GLU A 88 7.97 -10.11 8.24
C GLU A 88 7.91 -8.60 7.87
N ILE A 89 6.88 -8.16 7.14
CA ILE A 89 6.68 -6.74 6.83
C ILE A 89 6.49 -5.93 8.11
N LEU A 90 5.60 -6.38 9.03
CA LEU A 90 5.34 -5.69 10.29
C LEU A 90 6.58 -5.63 11.18
N ARG A 91 7.32 -6.74 11.28
CA ARG A 91 8.57 -6.78 12.04
C ARG A 91 9.57 -5.73 11.52
N ARG A 92 9.71 -5.60 10.21
CA ARG A 92 10.60 -4.59 9.61
C ARG A 92 10.11 -3.16 9.83
N LEU A 93 8.81 -2.93 9.71
CA LEU A 93 8.18 -1.62 9.98
C LEU A 93 8.44 -1.18 11.42
N VAL A 94 8.20 -2.07 12.39
CA VAL A 94 8.38 -1.77 13.81
C VAL A 94 9.86 -1.58 14.15
N ASN A 95 10.75 -2.40 13.59
CA ASN A 95 12.20 -2.25 13.83
C ASN A 95 12.80 -0.99 13.19
N ALA A 96 12.13 -0.40 12.21
CA ALA A 96 12.57 0.84 11.58
C ALA A 96 12.14 2.10 12.36
N GLY A 97 11.19 1.99 13.28
CA GLY A 97 10.68 3.08 14.09
C GLY A 97 11.09 2.95 15.56
N ASP A 98 11.62 4.02 16.15
CA ASP A 98 12.09 4.00 17.55
C ASP A 98 10.91 3.94 18.56
N ASN A 99 9.72 4.42 18.17
CA ASN A 99 8.55 4.56 19.04
C ASN A 99 7.41 3.60 18.65
N PHE A 100 7.73 2.47 18.01
CA PHE A 100 6.75 1.50 17.55
C PHE A 100 6.76 0.23 18.38
N THR A 101 5.58 -0.30 18.66
CA THR A 101 5.38 -1.60 19.32
C THR A 101 4.52 -2.51 18.46
N LEU A 102 4.72 -3.83 18.57
CA LEU A 102 3.92 -4.84 17.87
C LEU A 102 3.48 -5.90 18.86
N GLU A 103 2.19 -6.16 18.90
CA GLU A 103 1.58 -7.19 19.75
C GLU A 103 0.62 -8.03 18.92
N TYR A 104 0.68 -9.35 19.11
CA TYR A 104 -0.29 -10.31 18.56
C TYR A 104 -1.32 -10.65 19.63
N VAL A 105 -2.59 -10.39 19.35
CA VAL A 105 -3.68 -10.60 20.28
C VAL A 105 -4.58 -11.71 19.75
N ASP A 106 -4.47 -12.87 20.37
CA ASP A 106 -5.27 -14.03 20.06
C ASP A 106 -6.75 -13.77 20.43
N PRO A 107 -7.68 -13.72 19.46
CA PRO A 107 -9.09 -13.43 19.76
C PRO A 107 -9.78 -14.51 20.56
N ASP A 108 -9.30 -15.75 20.54
CA ASP A 108 -9.85 -16.85 21.34
C ASP A 108 -9.50 -16.70 22.83
N LYS A 109 -8.33 -16.11 23.11
CA LYS A 109 -7.88 -15.83 24.49
C LYS A 109 -8.38 -14.47 24.98
N ASN A 110 -8.61 -13.53 24.08
CA ASN A 110 -9.07 -12.18 24.42
C ASN A 110 -10.21 -11.71 23.50
N PRO A 111 -11.40 -12.28 23.61
CA PRO A 111 -12.53 -12.03 22.71
C PRO A 111 -13.07 -10.60 22.79
N THR A 112 -12.79 -9.87 23.86
CA THR A 112 -13.24 -8.48 24.04
C THR A 112 -12.28 -7.44 23.49
N PHE A 113 -11.08 -7.85 23.06
CA PHE A 113 -10.05 -6.92 22.59
C PHE A 113 -10.55 -6.07 21.42
N ALA A 114 -11.06 -6.69 20.36
CA ALA A 114 -11.55 -5.98 19.18
C ALA A 114 -12.66 -4.98 19.51
N THR A 115 -13.60 -5.35 20.38
CA THR A 115 -14.71 -4.48 20.79
C THR A 115 -14.28 -3.34 21.71
N SER A 116 -13.14 -3.44 22.37
CA SER A 116 -12.60 -2.38 23.24
C SER A 116 -12.25 -1.09 22.51
N PHE A 117 -12.00 -1.16 21.21
CA PHE A 117 -11.75 0.02 20.35
C PHE A 117 -13.03 0.72 19.89
N GLY A 118 -14.19 0.06 20.05
CA GLY A 118 -15.49 0.56 19.61
C GLY A 118 -16.03 -0.22 18.41
N SER A 119 -17.35 -0.44 18.42
CA SER A 119 -18.04 -1.25 17.39
C SER A 119 -17.98 -0.63 15.98
N GLN A 120 -17.73 0.67 15.87
CA GLN A 120 -17.62 1.38 14.60
C GLN A 120 -16.44 0.90 13.74
N TYR A 121 -15.41 0.29 14.33
CA TYR A 121 -14.22 -0.16 13.58
C TYR A 121 -14.39 -1.54 12.94
N ASN A 122 -15.42 -2.31 13.35
CA ASN A 122 -15.72 -3.65 12.80
C ASN A 122 -14.46 -4.54 12.62
N ILE A 123 -13.65 -4.64 13.68
CA ILE A 123 -12.35 -5.31 13.65
C ILE A 123 -12.56 -6.83 13.54
N SER A 124 -12.07 -7.45 12.48
CA SER A 124 -12.13 -8.90 12.24
C SER A 124 -10.81 -9.60 12.62
N THR A 125 -10.88 -10.93 12.75
CA THR A 125 -9.66 -11.75 12.89
C THR A 125 -8.72 -11.53 11.70
N GLY A 126 -7.43 -11.42 11.98
CA GLY A 126 -6.39 -11.09 10.99
C GLY A 126 -6.22 -9.60 10.71
N ALA A 127 -7.08 -8.73 11.23
CA ALA A 127 -6.93 -7.28 11.07
C ALA A 127 -5.70 -6.75 11.83
N LEU A 128 -5.13 -5.67 11.32
CA LEU A 128 -4.13 -4.85 11.97
C LEU A 128 -4.80 -3.60 12.54
N VAL A 129 -4.65 -3.37 13.83
CA VAL A 129 -5.09 -2.15 14.51
C VAL A 129 -3.86 -1.32 14.84
N MET A 130 -3.81 -0.10 14.34
CA MET A 130 -2.80 0.89 14.68
C MET A 130 -3.40 1.92 15.63
N LYS A 131 -2.74 2.18 16.75
CA LYS A 131 -3.18 3.14 17.76
C LYS A 131 -2.08 4.16 18.04
N CYS A 132 -2.44 5.44 17.96
CA CYS A 132 -1.59 6.57 18.31
C CYS A 132 -2.37 7.50 19.24
N GLY A 133 -2.06 7.44 20.53
CA GLY A 133 -2.86 8.11 21.56
C GLY A 133 -4.30 7.62 21.58
N GLN A 134 -5.26 8.50 21.29
CA GLN A 134 -6.69 8.15 21.18
C GLN A 134 -7.13 7.79 19.76
N ARG A 135 -6.28 7.99 18.76
CA ARG A 135 -6.62 7.75 17.38
C ARG A 135 -6.34 6.29 17.01
N VAL A 136 -7.27 5.70 16.27
CA VAL A 136 -7.22 4.31 15.85
C VAL A 136 -7.38 4.24 14.33
N ARG A 137 -6.60 3.39 13.70
CA ARG A 137 -6.75 2.98 12.30
C ARG A 137 -6.77 1.48 12.23
N VAL A 138 -7.69 0.95 11.45
CA VAL A 138 -7.84 -0.48 11.26
C VAL A 138 -7.62 -0.80 9.79
N VAL A 139 -6.79 -1.79 9.53
CA VAL A 139 -6.58 -2.37 8.21
C VAL A 139 -7.10 -3.80 8.27
N GLN A 140 -8.17 -4.09 7.55
CA GLN A 140 -8.71 -5.43 7.47
C GLN A 140 -7.76 -6.34 6.69
N GLN A 141 -7.74 -7.63 7.02
CA GLN A 141 -6.86 -8.58 6.33
C GLN A 141 -7.09 -8.60 4.81
N SER A 142 -8.33 -8.46 4.37
CA SER A 142 -8.69 -8.37 2.95
C SER A 142 -8.14 -7.16 2.22
N GLU A 143 -7.75 -6.11 2.95
CA GLU A 143 -7.16 -4.88 2.39
C GLU A 143 -5.63 -4.93 2.31
N MET A 144 -5.01 -5.95 2.91
CA MET A 144 -3.55 -6.10 2.98
C MET A 144 -2.95 -6.75 1.73
N TYR A 145 -3.78 -7.27 0.83
CA TYR A 145 -3.34 -7.86 -0.42
C TYR A 145 -4.39 -7.70 -1.52
N GLN A 146 -3.94 -7.78 -2.74
CA GLN A 146 -4.78 -7.80 -3.93
C GLN A 146 -4.38 -8.99 -4.80
N SER A 147 -5.37 -9.76 -5.27
CA SER A 147 -5.17 -10.85 -6.22
C SER A 147 -5.62 -10.42 -7.60
N ASP A 148 -4.77 -10.61 -8.59
CA ASP A 148 -5.16 -10.47 -9.99
C ASP A 148 -5.87 -11.74 -10.44
N SER A 149 -7.13 -11.63 -10.81
CA SER A 149 -7.97 -12.76 -11.22
C SER A 149 -7.52 -13.42 -12.54
N THR A 150 -6.74 -12.70 -13.36
CA THR A 150 -6.28 -13.17 -14.67
C THR A 150 -4.95 -13.91 -14.57
N SER A 151 -4.00 -13.37 -13.81
CA SER A 151 -2.66 -13.95 -13.67
C SER A 151 -2.48 -14.79 -12.40
N GLY A 152 -3.38 -14.69 -11.43
CA GLY A 152 -3.24 -15.28 -10.09
C GLY A 152 -2.14 -14.63 -9.24
N ALA A 153 -1.56 -13.53 -9.70
CA ALA A 153 -0.53 -12.81 -8.94
C ALA A 153 -1.13 -12.16 -7.70
N VAL A 154 -0.41 -12.24 -6.58
CA VAL A 154 -0.76 -11.57 -5.32
C VAL A 154 0.18 -10.42 -5.06
N THR A 155 -0.38 -9.22 -4.89
CA THR A 155 0.35 -8.02 -4.49
C THR A 155 0.05 -7.73 -3.03
N TYR A 156 1.08 -7.55 -2.21
CA TYR A 156 0.93 -7.20 -0.80
C TYR A 156 0.87 -5.69 -0.63
N LEU A 157 -0.20 -5.20 -0.01
CA LEU A 157 -0.50 -3.78 0.19
C LEU A 157 -0.31 -3.32 1.64
N LEU A 158 0.06 -4.24 2.55
CA LEU A 158 0.16 -3.96 3.98
C LEU A 158 1.08 -2.77 4.30
N GLU A 159 2.24 -2.69 3.65
CA GLU A 159 3.17 -1.58 3.84
C GLU A 159 2.53 -0.23 3.48
N GLU A 160 1.83 -0.17 2.34
CA GLU A 160 1.14 1.04 1.89
C GLU A 160 0.03 1.46 2.85
N ARG A 161 -0.73 0.49 3.37
CA ARG A 161 -1.79 0.74 4.35
C ARG A 161 -1.23 1.28 5.66
N VAL A 162 -0.13 0.70 6.14
CA VAL A 162 0.56 1.19 7.34
C VAL A 162 1.11 2.59 7.11
N ALA A 163 1.77 2.85 5.99
CA ALA A 163 2.30 4.17 5.65
C ALA A 163 1.19 5.24 5.62
N ALA A 164 0.04 4.93 5.03
CA ALA A 164 -1.14 5.82 5.02
C ALA A 164 -1.67 6.09 6.43
N GLY A 165 -1.74 5.07 7.28
CA GLY A 165 -2.13 5.21 8.69
C GLY A 165 -1.17 6.10 9.46
N LEU A 166 0.13 5.90 9.32
CA LEU A 166 1.16 6.74 9.94
C LEU A 166 1.05 8.19 9.49
N LEU A 167 0.87 8.45 8.18
CA LEU A 167 0.65 9.79 7.67
C LEU A 167 -0.58 10.46 8.29
N SER A 168 -1.67 9.70 8.49
CA SER A 168 -2.85 10.25 9.15
C SER A 168 -2.57 10.65 10.60
N PHE A 169 -1.75 9.90 11.32
CA PHE A 169 -1.37 10.23 12.70
C PHE A 169 -0.43 11.44 12.82
N MET A 170 0.32 11.74 11.78
CA MET A 170 1.16 12.95 11.73
C MET A 170 0.35 14.24 11.63
N GLN A 171 -0.88 14.16 11.16
CA GLN A 171 -1.80 15.31 11.12
C GLN A 171 -2.35 15.59 12.53
N ASP A 172 -2.71 16.84 12.79
CA ASP A 172 -3.22 17.24 14.11
C ASP A 172 -4.63 16.69 14.38
N SER A 173 -5.39 16.44 13.33
CA SER A 173 -6.75 15.91 13.41
C SER A 173 -7.08 15.05 12.19
N ASP A 174 -8.05 14.15 12.34
CA ASP A 174 -8.57 13.39 11.22
C ASP A 174 -9.29 14.33 10.26
N GLN A 175 -8.83 14.35 9.00
CA GLN A 175 -9.47 15.15 7.97
C GLN A 175 -10.70 14.42 7.42
N THR A 176 -11.79 15.16 7.24
CA THR A 176 -13.05 14.60 6.74
C THR A 176 -13.25 14.92 5.26
N VAL A 177 -13.63 13.90 4.52
CA VAL A 177 -14.09 13.99 3.13
C VAL A 177 -15.57 13.68 3.10
N TYR A 178 -16.37 14.63 2.61
CA TYR A 178 -17.80 14.50 2.46
C TYR A 178 -18.17 14.02 1.06
N PHE A 179 -18.97 12.99 0.99
CA PHE A 179 -19.66 12.58 -0.24
C PHE A 179 -21.08 13.10 -0.20
N VAL A 180 -21.42 13.95 -1.15
CA VAL A 180 -22.77 14.50 -1.26
C VAL A 180 -23.71 13.42 -1.75
N THR A 181 -24.90 13.36 -1.16
CA THR A 181 -25.98 12.43 -1.49
C THR A 181 -27.32 13.15 -1.50
N GLY A 182 -28.29 12.63 -2.26
CA GLY A 182 -29.67 13.17 -2.30
C GLY A 182 -30.13 13.55 -3.69
N HIS A 183 -29.22 13.71 -4.65
CA HIS A 183 -29.53 14.07 -6.05
C HIS A 183 -29.28 12.92 -7.02
N GLY A 184 -29.18 11.69 -6.50
CA GLY A 184 -28.91 10.49 -7.30
C GLY A 184 -27.44 10.28 -7.63
N GLU A 185 -26.56 10.89 -6.84
CA GLU A 185 -25.11 10.70 -6.93
C GLU A 185 -24.76 9.22 -6.81
N SER A 186 -23.81 8.79 -7.61
CA SER A 186 -23.33 7.42 -7.61
C SER A 186 -21.82 7.39 -7.45
N THR A 187 -21.34 6.75 -6.39
CA THR A 187 -19.93 6.51 -6.19
C THR A 187 -19.66 5.03 -5.97
N ASP A 188 -18.61 4.51 -6.62
CA ASP A 188 -18.12 3.19 -6.34
C ASP A 188 -17.49 3.14 -4.93
N GLN A 189 -17.75 2.05 -4.22
CA GLN A 189 -17.17 1.80 -2.89
C GLN A 189 -15.64 1.79 -2.95
N THR A 190 -15.04 1.34 -4.05
CA THR A 190 -13.60 1.35 -4.26
C THR A 190 -13.02 2.77 -4.22
N PHE A 191 -13.73 3.72 -4.86
CA PHE A 191 -13.33 5.12 -4.83
C PHE A 191 -13.44 5.75 -3.43
N ARG A 192 -14.47 5.40 -2.68
CA ARG A 192 -14.65 5.83 -1.27
C ARG A 192 -13.55 5.26 -0.38
N ASN A 193 -13.24 3.97 -0.58
CA ASN A 193 -12.18 3.29 0.16
C ASN A 193 -10.79 3.90 -0.10
N LEU A 194 -10.57 4.52 -1.27
CA LEU A 194 -9.34 5.23 -1.56
C LEU A 194 -9.04 6.33 -0.52
N PHE A 195 -10.07 7.09 -0.11
CA PHE A 195 -9.93 8.11 0.93
C PHE A 195 -9.80 7.48 2.31
N ALA A 196 -10.65 6.53 2.67
CA ALA A 196 -10.62 5.86 3.96
C ALA A 196 -9.25 5.17 4.20
N ASN A 197 -8.73 4.47 3.19
CA ASN A 197 -7.44 3.79 3.25
C ASN A 197 -6.24 4.77 3.35
N ASN A 198 -6.43 6.02 2.93
CA ASN A 198 -5.43 7.08 3.07
C ASN A 198 -5.64 7.93 4.34
N GLY A 199 -6.41 7.44 5.30
CA GLY A 199 -6.55 8.03 6.62
C GLY A 199 -7.54 9.17 6.73
N TYR A 200 -8.41 9.38 5.72
CA TYR A 200 -9.52 10.34 5.81
C TYR A 200 -10.73 9.69 6.47
N THR A 201 -11.46 10.47 7.25
CA THR A 201 -12.82 10.11 7.65
C THR A 201 -13.76 10.36 6.47
N VAL A 202 -14.50 9.35 6.05
CA VAL A 202 -15.43 9.45 4.91
C VAL A 202 -16.85 9.50 5.45
N GLU A 203 -17.60 10.55 5.11
CA GLU A 203 -18.98 10.75 5.55
C GLU A 203 -19.89 11.09 4.39
N ASP A 204 -21.12 10.54 4.42
CA ASP A 204 -22.21 10.91 3.52
C ASP A 204 -22.98 12.10 4.07
N ILE A 205 -23.18 13.10 3.24
CA ILE A 205 -23.95 14.27 3.62
C ILE A 205 -25.09 14.58 2.62
N LYS A 206 -26.19 15.09 3.15
CA LYS A 206 -27.23 15.75 2.36
C LYS A 206 -27.15 17.24 2.61
N LEU A 207 -27.14 18.03 1.54
CA LEU A 207 -27.05 19.47 1.65
C LEU A 207 -28.39 20.07 2.14
N TYR A 208 -28.33 20.99 3.07
CA TYR A 208 -29.48 21.76 3.55
C TYR A 208 -29.06 23.16 4.01
N SER A 209 -29.94 24.13 3.89
CA SER A 209 -29.66 25.50 4.26
C SER A 209 -29.26 25.63 5.74
N GLY A 210 -28.17 26.36 6.01
CA GLY A 210 -27.67 26.58 7.36
C GLY A 210 -26.79 25.42 7.89
N MET A 211 -26.44 24.45 7.04
CA MET A 211 -25.52 23.37 7.42
C MET A 211 -24.18 23.91 7.89
N LYS A 212 -23.68 23.34 9.00
CA LYS A 212 -22.36 23.61 9.53
C LYS A 212 -21.47 22.41 9.25
N PHE A 213 -20.24 22.67 8.84
CA PHE A 213 -19.26 21.65 8.56
C PHE A 213 -18.27 21.53 9.72
N SER A 214 -17.72 20.33 9.91
CA SER A 214 -16.63 20.12 10.86
C SER A 214 -15.43 21.01 10.52
N GLU A 215 -14.70 21.45 11.53
CA GLU A 215 -13.43 22.18 11.34
C GLU A 215 -12.41 21.33 10.55
N ASN A 216 -12.49 20.02 10.70
CA ASN A 216 -11.63 19.05 10.00
C ASN A 216 -12.11 18.74 8.57
N ALA A 217 -13.20 19.34 8.13
CA ALA A 217 -13.72 19.14 6.78
C ALA A 217 -12.72 19.66 5.74
N LYS A 218 -12.21 18.76 4.88
CA LYS A 218 -11.16 19.07 3.92
C LYS A 218 -11.65 19.10 2.50
N MET A 219 -12.53 18.17 2.16
CA MET A 219 -13.00 18.00 0.79
C MET A 219 -14.48 17.65 0.76
N MET A 220 -15.16 18.10 -0.29
CA MET A 220 -16.50 17.70 -0.65
C MET A 220 -16.47 17.09 -2.05
N ILE A 221 -17.13 15.95 -2.24
CA ILE A 221 -17.16 15.20 -3.49
C ILE A 221 -18.62 15.11 -3.94
N ILE A 222 -18.85 15.53 -5.17
CA ILE A 222 -20.11 15.40 -5.89
C ILE A 222 -19.86 14.49 -7.08
N ALA A 223 -20.51 13.34 -7.13
CA ALA A 223 -20.23 12.33 -8.13
C ALA A 223 -21.46 12.01 -8.96
N ALA A 224 -21.47 12.46 -10.21
CA ALA A 224 -22.50 12.17 -11.22
C ALA A 224 -23.94 12.40 -10.69
N PRO A 225 -24.29 13.62 -10.26
CA PRO A 225 -25.63 13.90 -9.77
C PRO A 225 -26.64 13.75 -10.92
N ALA A 226 -27.71 13.00 -10.67
CA ALA A 226 -28.79 12.79 -11.63
C ALA A 226 -29.83 13.92 -11.64
N LYS A 227 -29.74 14.87 -10.70
CA LYS A 227 -30.63 16.02 -10.55
C LYS A 227 -29.83 17.27 -10.21
N ASP A 228 -30.34 18.41 -10.64
CA ASP A 228 -29.75 19.72 -10.34
C ASP A 228 -29.89 20.07 -8.86
N TYR A 229 -28.92 20.83 -8.37
CA TYR A 229 -28.90 21.40 -7.03
C TYR A 229 -29.73 22.68 -7.01
N SER A 230 -30.51 22.88 -5.96
CA SER A 230 -31.23 24.13 -5.73
C SER A 230 -30.26 25.29 -5.42
N VAL A 231 -30.70 26.54 -5.58
CA VAL A 231 -29.91 27.72 -5.23
C VAL A 231 -29.44 27.69 -3.76
N ALA A 232 -30.29 27.18 -2.86
CA ALA A 232 -29.93 27.05 -1.46
C ALA A 232 -28.81 26.05 -1.23
N GLU A 233 -28.78 24.92 -1.93
CA GLU A 233 -27.74 23.91 -1.84
C GLU A 233 -26.43 24.38 -2.48
N VAL A 234 -26.50 25.08 -3.61
CA VAL A 234 -25.32 25.74 -4.20
C VAL A 234 -24.69 26.73 -3.21
N SER A 235 -25.50 27.51 -2.51
CA SER A 235 -25.03 28.43 -1.48
C SER A 235 -24.35 27.69 -0.31
N VAL A 236 -24.78 26.47 0.03
CA VAL A 236 -24.10 25.62 1.04
C VAL A 236 -22.74 25.17 0.54
N ILE A 237 -22.61 24.80 -0.74
CA ILE A 237 -21.33 24.43 -1.36
C ILE A 237 -20.37 25.64 -1.37
N GLU A 238 -20.86 26.81 -1.75
CA GLU A 238 -20.08 28.06 -1.71
C GLU A 238 -19.59 28.38 -0.29
N ASN A 239 -20.46 28.25 0.72
CA ASN A 239 -20.09 28.44 2.12
C ASN A 239 -19.06 27.42 2.60
N PHE A 240 -19.15 26.17 2.15
CA PHE A 240 -18.15 25.16 2.42
C PHE A 240 -16.78 25.58 1.90
N LEU A 241 -16.69 26.00 0.64
CA LEU A 241 -15.44 26.43 0.00
C LEU A 241 -14.87 27.72 0.62
N ASN A 242 -15.77 28.67 0.92
CA ASN A 242 -15.37 29.94 1.51
C ASN A 242 -14.82 29.78 2.94
N ASN A 243 -15.32 28.80 3.69
CA ASN A 243 -14.86 28.45 5.03
C ASN A 243 -14.65 29.68 5.93
N GLY A 244 -15.60 30.61 5.93
CA GLY A 244 -15.49 31.84 6.72
C GLY A 244 -14.33 32.76 6.27
N TYR A 245 -14.04 32.81 4.98
CA TYR A 245 -12.93 33.50 4.32
C TYR A 245 -11.54 32.92 4.59
N MET A 246 -11.45 31.77 5.29
CA MET A 246 -10.17 31.06 5.51
C MET A 246 -9.76 30.20 4.31
N TYR A 247 -10.71 29.81 3.47
CA TYR A 247 -10.50 28.89 2.33
C TYR A 247 -9.84 27.55 2.75
N GLY A 248 -9.09 26.92 1.85
CA GLY A 248 -8.34 25.70 2.15
C GLY A 248 -9.15 24.41 2.16
N ARG A 249 -10.45 24.46 1.78
CA ARG A 249 -11.30 23.33 1.49
C ARG A 249 -11.40 23.13 -0.02
N HIS A 250 -11.65 21.89 -0.43
CA HIS A 250 -11.64 21.49 -1.84
C HIS A 250 -13.00 20.92 -2.26
N LEU A 251 -13.38 21.19 -3.49
CA LEU A 251 -14.52 20.57 -4.15
C LEU A 251 -14.04 19.72 -5.32
N MET A 252 -14.49 18.48 -5.40
CA MET A 252 -14.30 17.60 -6.54
C MET A 252 -15.65 17.26 -7.13
N VAL A 253 -15.81 17.52 -8.42
CA VAL A 253 -17.07 17.24 -9.13
C VAL A 253 -16.77 16.34 -10.30
N PHE A 254 -17.49 15.23 -10.37
CA PHE A 254 -17.54 14.35 -11.52
C PHE A 254 -18.89 14.53 -12.20
N THR A 255 -18.89 14.67 -13.50
CA THR A 255 -20.09 14.72 -14.33
C THR A 255 -20.06 13.54 -15.28
N ASP A 256 -21.23 12.93 -15.53
CA ASP A 256 -21.35 11.98 -16.63
C ASP A 256 -21.19 12.77 -17.95
N ALA A 257 -20.48 12.16 -18.90
CA ALA A 257 -20.26 12.71 -20.23
C ALA A 257 -21.40 12.33 -21.18
#